data_79769c0a738ed74317ed2816473bf626
#
_entry.id   79769c0a738ed74317ed2816473bf626
#
_cell.length_a   1.000
_cell.length_b   1.000
_cell.length_c   1.000
_cell.angle_alpha   90.00
_cell.angle_beta   90.00
_cell.angle_gamma   90.00
#
_symmetry.space_group_name_H-M   'P 1'
#
loop_
_entity.id
_entity.type
_entity.pdbx_description
1 polymer ?
#
loop_
_entity_poly.entity_id
_entity_poly.type
_entity_poly.pdbx_seq_one_letter_code
_entity_poly.pdbx_strand_id
1 'polypeptide(L)'
;MESIINKGECRIQHSPIFHTINTYFIMKKIGRFICFTTLFLLIAGCKQQKTIRYELVDGNPQIDYIDFLNDTLCRFVAPGPLVLTSHYTKKGDIYIIQINDIVSARLYKTEEGKLRGEAPFFEGIWIIKEK
;
A
#
# COMPACT_ATOMS: atom_id res chain seq x y z
N MET A 1 -53.43 57.97 46.65
CA MET A 1 -54.05 56.97 45.73
C MET A 1 -53.05 56.67 44.64
N GLU A 2 -52.42 55.52 44.73
CA GLU A 2 -51.31 55.10 43.91
C GLU A 2 -51.82 54.41 42.65
N SER A 3 -51.38 54.87 41.51
CA SER A 3 -51.54 54.15 40.24
C SER A 3 -50.25 53.43 39.86
N ILE A 4 -50.27 52.16 39.94
CA ILE A 4 -49.17 51.26 39.55
C ILE A 4 -49.13 51.16 38.03
N ILE A 5 -48.05 51.71 37.42
CA ILE A 5 -47.75 51.54 35.99
C ILE A 5 -47.01 50.22 35.80
N ASN A 6 -47.73 49.29 35.23
CA ASN A 6 -47.18 47.99 34.86
C ASN A 6 -46.42 48.09 33.54
N LYS A 7 -45.07 48.15 33.61
CA LYS A 7 -44.20 48.06 32.46
C LYS A 7 -44.20 46.66 31.90
N GLY A 8 -44.90 46.50 30.77
CA GLY A 8 -44.83 45.28 29.99
C GLY A 8 -43.46 45.03 29.42
N GLU A 9 -42.76 44.09 29.99
CA GLU A 9 -41.49 43.55 29.45
C GLU A 9 -41.78 42.70 28.24
N CYS A 10 -41.44 43.19 27.04
CA CYS A 10 -41.53 42.47 25.80
C CYS A 10 -40.41 41.43 25.77
N ARG A 11 -40.70 40.22 26.27
CA ARG A 11 -39.80 39.05 26.17
C ARG A 11 -39.77 38.57 24.73
N ILE A 12 -38.74 38.90 24.00
CA ILE A 12 -38.47 38.27 22.69
C ILE A 12 -38.12 36.81 22.96
N GLN A 13 -39.07 35.91 22.74
CA GLN A 13 -38.82 34.48 22.69
C GLN A 13 -37.96 34.21 21.47
N HIS A 14 -36.67 34.03 21.68
CA HIS A 14 -35.80 33.41 20.68
C HIS A 14 -36.26 31.99 20.48
N SER A 15 -36.93 31.73 19.36
CA SER A 15 -37.41 30.41 19.00
C SER A 15 -36.22 29.49 18.75
N PRO A 16 -36.15 28.29 19.36
CA PRO A 16 -35.04 27.33 19.20
C PRO A 16 -34.92 26.74 17.78
N ILE A 17 -35.85 27.06 16.91
CA ILE A 17 -35.95 26.53 15.54
C ILE A 17 -34.81 27.04 14.65
N PHE A 18 -34.34 28.27 14.84
CA PHE A 18 -33.23 28.83 14.02
C PHE A 18 -31.88 28.20 14.33
N HIS A 19 -31.63 27.76 15.56
CA HIS A 19 -30.38 27.07 15.92
C HIS A 19 -30.31 25.65 15.34
N THR A 20 -31.44 24.96 15.27
CA THR A 20 -31.49 23.58 14.77
C THR A 20 -31.28 23.49 13.26
N ILE A 21 -31.79 24.47 12.50
CA ILE A 21 -31.64 24.50 11.04
C ILE A 21 -30.21 24.77 10.65
N ASN A 22 -29.54 25.67 11.39
CA ASN A 22 -28.15 26.03 11.08
C ASN A 22 -27.17 24.88 11.39
N THR A 23 -27.36 24.15 12.49
CA THR A 23 -26.59 22.94 12.82
C THR A 23 -26.80 21.82 11.82
N TYR A 24 -28.03 21.62 11.34
CA TYR A 24 -28.32 20.59 10.35
C TYR A 24 -27.65 20.89 8.99
N PHE A 25 -27.62 22.15 8.57
CA PHE A 25 -26.95 22.57 7.33
C PHE A 25 -25.42 22.42 7.42
N ILE A 26 -24.84 22.75 8.58
CA ILE A 26 -23.40 22.62 8.84
C ILE A 26 -23.00 21.14 8.85
N MET A 27 -23.76 20.27 9.54
CA MET A 27 -23.50 18.82 9.57
C MET A 27 -23.62 18.16 8.19
N LYS A 28 -24.55 18.61 7.35
CA LYS A 28 -24.71 18.09 5.98
C LYS A 28 -23.54 18.48 5.07
N LYS A 29 -22.96 19.68 5.24
CA LYS A 29 -21.75 20.12 4.52
C LYS A 29 -20.49 19.39 5.02
N ILE A 30 -20.35 19.21 6.32
CA ILE A 30 -19.22 18.47 6.92
C ILE A 30 -19.26 17.00 6.53
N GLY A 31 -20.42 16.35 6.55
CA GLY A 31 -20.58 14.96 6.11
C GLY A 31 -20.20 14.73 4.65
N ARG A 32 -20.55 15.68 3.75
CA ARG A 32 -20.11 15.62 2.34
C ARG A 32 -18.62 15.81 2.16
N PHE A 33 -18.00 16.69 2.95
CA PHE A 33 -16.55 16.93 2.90
C PHE A 33 -15.76 15.72 3.40
N ILE A 34 -16.22 15.07 4.49
CA ILE A 34 -15.59 13.86 5.04
C ILE A 34 -15.72 12.68 4.06
N CYS A 35 -16.87 12.48 3.41
CA CYS A 35 -17.03 11.46 2.38
C CYS A 35 -16.13 11.70 1.16
N PHE A 36 -15.93 12.94 0.74
CA PHE A 36 -15.06 13.27 -0.40
C PHE A 36 -13.59 13.05 -0.07
N THR A 37 -13.14 13.41 1.14
CA THR A 37 -11.75 13.20 1.58
C THR A 37 -11.44 11.72 1.81
N THR A 38 -12.35 10.92 2.36
CA THR A 38 -12.16 9.48 2.52
C THR A 38 -12.15 8.75 1.17
N LEU A 39 -12.97 9.15 0.21
CA LEU A 39 -12.96 8.60 -1.15
C LEU A 39 -11.65 8.94 -1.88
N PHE A 40 -11.11 10.16 -1.70
CA PHE A 40 -9.85 10.58 -2.31
C PHE A 40 -8.64 9.82 -1.73
N LEU A 41 -8.65 9.52 -0.43
CA LEU A 41 -7.61 8.70 0.24
C LEU A 41 -7.64 7.25 -0.24
N LEU A 42 -8.81 6.68 -0.54
CA LEU A 42 -8.93 5.32 -1.08
C LEU A 42 -8.39 5.20 -2.50
N ILE A 43 -8.52 6.23 -3.32
CA ILE A 43 -8.00 6.24 -4.70
C ILE A 43 -6.48 6.45 -4.73
N ALA A 44 -5.92 7.23 -3.81
CA ALA A 44 -4.47 7.46 -3.72
C ALA A 44 -3.68 6.25 -3.20
N GLY A 45 -4.35 5.24 -2.61
CA GLY A 45 -3.72 4.06 -2.01
C GLY A 45 -3.36 2.93 -2.98
N CYS A 46 -3.91 2.89 -4.19
CA CYS A 46 -3.56 1.91 -5.20
C CYS A 46 -2.31 2.32 -5.99
N LYS A 47 -1.14 2.35 -5.34
CA LYS A 47 0.12 2.26 -6.07
C LYS A 47 0.17 0.87 -6.70
N GLN A 48 -0.08 0.80 -7.99
CA GLN A 48 0.12 -0.42 -8.78
C GLN A 48 1.62 -0.75 -8.71
N GLN A 49 1.95 -1.70 -7.83
CA GLN A 49 3.33 -2.10 -7.59
C GLN A 49 3.81 -2.84 -8.83
N LYS A 50 4.78 -2.23 -9.54
CA LYS A 50 5.33 -2.79 -10.77
C LYS A 50 6.08 -4.07 -10.46
N THR A 51 5.60 -5.20 -10.93
CA THR A 51 6.31 -6.46 -10.86
C THR A 51 7.58 -6.39 -11.71
N ILE A 52 8.73 -6.70 -11.12
CA ILE A 52 10.01 -6.75 -11.81
C ILE A 52 10.38 -8.20 -12.03
N ARG A 53 10.54 -8.60 -13.28
CA ARG A 53 10.95 -9.95 -13.66
C ARG A 53 12.44 -10.01 -13.96
N TYR A 54 13.10 -11.03 -13.41
CA TYR A 54 14.46 -11.40 -13.72
C TYR A 54 14.46 -12.80 -14.34
N GLU A 55 15.14 -12.97 -15.47
CA GLU A 55 15.34 -14.27 -16.14
C GLU A 55 16.79 -14.71 -16.01
N LEU A 56 16.99 -16.00 -15.86
CA LEU A 56 18.31 -16.63 -15.81
C LEU A 56 18.96 -16.57 -17.20
N VAL A 57 20.16 -16.05 -17.27
CA VAL A 57 20.95 -16.00 -18.52
C VAL A 57 22.08 -17.02 -18.51
N ASP A 58 22.70 -17.19 -17.35
CA ASP A 58 23.82 -18.11 -17.17
C ASP A 58 23.75 -18.72 -15.78
N GLY A 59 23.83 -20.03 -15.66
CA GLY A 59 23.78 -20.75 -14.40
C GLY A 59 22.99 -22.06 -14.46
N ASN A 60 22.61 -22.55 -13.27
CA ASN A 60 21.87 -23.81 -13.15
C ASN A 60 20.36 -23.59 -13.42
N PRO A 61 19.75 -24.27 -14.41
CA PRO A 61 18.35 -24.05 -14.83
C PRO A 61 17.33 -24.69 -13.89
N GLN A 62 17.52 -24.64 -12.59
CA GLN A 62 16.50 -25.08 -11.62
C GLN A 62 15.34 -24.09 -11.49
N ILE A 63 15.56 -22.83 -11.90
CA ILE A 63 14.56 -21.77 -11.83
C ILE A 63 14.65 -20.99 -13.16
N ASP A 64 13.51 -20.80 -13.83
CA ASP A 64 13.45 -20.08 -15.10
C ASP A 64 13.45 -18.56 -14.91
N TYR A 65 12.66 -18.07 -13.94
CA TYR A 65 12.58 -16.64 -13.65
C TYR A 65 12.16 -16.36 -12.21
N ILE A 66 12.48 -15.13 -11.77
CA ILE A 66 12.11 -14.59 -10.46
C ILE A 66 11.33 -13.31 -10.69
N ASP A 67 10.09 -13.24 -10.17
CA ASP A 67 9.27 -12.04 -10.15
C ASP A 67 9.31 -11.41 -8.74
N PHE A 68 9.76 -10.19 -8.62
CA PHE A 68 9.57 -9.39 -7.41
C PHE A 68 8.20 -8.72 -7.49
N LEU A 69 7.26 -9.24 -6.69
CA LEU A 69 5.86 -8.81 -6.73
C LEU A 69 5.64 -7.50 -5.96
N ASN A 70 6.37 -7.33 -4.87
CA ASN A 70 6.37 -6.14 -4.03
C ASN A 70 7.68 -6.07 -3.22
N ASP A 71 7.77 -5.20 -2.21
CA ASP A 71 8.99 -4.98 -1.43
C ASP A 71 9.35 -6.14 -0.48
N THR A 72 8.49 -7.15 -0.35
CA THR A 72 8.66 -8.27 0.60
C THR A 72 8.34 -9.64 0.02
N LEU A 73 7.70 -9.71 -1.15
CA LEU A 73 7.28 -10.94 -1.77
C LEU A 73 7.92 -11.13 -3.15
N CYS A 74 8.45 -12.30 -3.38
CA CYS A 74 8.91 -12.74 -4.68
C CYS A 74 8.26 -14.07 -5.06
N ARG A 75 8.20 -14.33 -6.35
CA ARG A 75 7.72 -15.58 -6.94
C ARG A 75 8.79 -16.10 -7.86
N PHE A 76 9.13 -17.33 -7.73
CA PHE A 76 10.05 -18.02 -8.64
C PHE A 76 9.37 -19.23 -9.29
N VAL A 77 9.69 -19.42 -10.53
CA VAL A 77 9.11 -20.47 -11.39
C VAL A 77 10.23 -21.38 -11.82
N ALA A 78 10.09 -22.65 -11.46
CA ALA A 78 10.97 -23.73 -11.92
C ALA A 78 10.45 -24.32 -13.23
N PRO A 79 11.29 -25.04 -13.97
CA PRO A 79 10.87 -25.77 -15.17
C PRO A 79 9.69 -26.69 -14.85
N GLY A 80 8.60 -26.57 -15.62
CA GLY A 80 7.34 -27.28 -15.36
C GLY A 80 6.29 -26.44 -14.64
N PRO A 81 5.31 -27.06 -13.96
CA PRO A 81 4.20 -26.32 -13.35
C PRO A 81 4.51 -25.76 -11.95
N LEU A 82 5.74 -25.87 -11.46
CA LEU A 82 6.09 -25.48 -10.10
C LEU A 82 6.28 -23.97 -9.99
N VAL A 83 5.37 -23.34 -9.26
CA VAL A 83 5.42 -21.90 -8.91
C VAL A 83 5.47 -21.78 -7.39
N LEU A 84 6.49 -21.14 -6.88
CA LEU A 84 6.68 -20.90 -5.45
C LEU A 84 6.69 -19.39 -5.15
N THR A 85 5.94 -19.00 -4.15
CA THR A 85 5.95 -17.61 -3.63
C THR A 85 6.61 -17.60 -2.28
N SER A 86 7.51 -16.66 -2.06
CA SER A 86 8.30 -16.58 -0.85
C SER A 86 8.50 -15.14 -0.40
N HIS A 87 8.78 -14.99 0.89
CA HIS A 87 9.19 -13.70 1.45
C HIS A 87 10.67 -13.45 1.16
N TYR A 88 11.00 -12.18 0.94
CA TYR A 88 12.38 -11.75 0.87
C TYR A 88 12.61 -10.47 1.66
N THR A 89 13.86 -10.24 2.03
CA THR A 89 14.33 -9.01 2.68
C THR A 89 15.45 -8.42 1.85
N LYS A 90 15.39 -7.12 1.58
CA LYS A 90 16.45 -6.39 0.90
C LYS A 90 17.34 -5.68 1.91
N LYS A 91 18.64 -5.93 1.86
CA LYS A 91 19.69 -5.26 2.67
C LYS A 91 20.74 -4.67 1.74
N GLY A 92 20.62 -3.37 1.43
CA GLY A 92 21.45 -2.74 0.41
C GLY A 92 21.25 -3.40 -0.95
N ASP A 93 22.32 -3.97 -1.50
CA ASP A 93 22.31 -4.68 -2.78
C ASP A 93 22.11 -6.19 -2.64
N ILE A 94 21.77 -6.68 -1.45
CA ILE A 94 21.55 -8.10 -1.19
C ILE A 94 20.05 -8.35 -1.00
N TYR A 95 19.51 -9.31 -1.75
CA TYR A 95 18.17 -9.86 -1.58
C TYR A 95 18.31 -11.21 -0.89
N ILE A 96 17.70 -11.36 0.28
CA ILE A 96 17.69 -12.60 1.07
C ILE A 96 16.29 -13.20 0.93
N ILE A 97 16.19 -14.29 0.19
CA ILE A 97 14.93 -15.00 -0.10
C ILE A 97 14.80 -16.16 0.88
N GLN A 98 13.67 -16.22 1.59
CA GLN A 98 13.35 -17.31 2.50
C GLN A 98 12.82 -18.51 1.70
N ILE A 99 13.57 -19.60 1.65
CA ILE A 99 13.13 -20.81 0.94
C ILE A 99 12.19 -21.65 1.82
N ASN A 100 12.54 -21.80 3.10
CA ASN A 100 11.72 -22.39 4.13
C ASN A 100 12.13 -21.79 5.50
N ASP A 101 11.59 -22.32 6.61
CA ASP A 101 11.86 -21.79 7.95
C ASP A 101 13.33 -21.82 8.38
N ILE A 102 14.15 -22.65 7.73
CA ILE A 102 15.55 -22.88 8.10
C ILE A 102 16.50 -22.34 7.04
N VAL A 103 16.12 -22.38 5.75
CA VAL A 103 17.00 -22.11 4.61
C VAL A 103 16.63 -20.80 3.94
N SER A 104 17.62 -19.97 3.70
CA SER A 104 17.53 -18.77 2.88
C SER A 104 18.58 -18.78 1.78
N ALA A 105 18.26 -18.17 0.66
CA ALA A 105 19.15 -17.98 -0.47
C ALA A 105 19.44 -16.49 -0.69
N ARG A 106 20.57 -16.15 -1.29
CA ARG A 106 20.99 -14.77 -1.50
C ARG A 106 21.16 -14.48 -2.98
N LEU A 107 20.72 -13.28 -3.35
CA LEU A 107 20.99 -12.68 -4.66
C LEU A 107 21.67 -11.33 -4.43
N TYR A 108 22.72 -11.08 -5.17
CA TYR A 108 23.52 -9.86 -5.08
C TYR A 108 23.28 -9.01 -6.32
N LYS A 109 22.87 -7.77 -6.12
CA LYS A 109 22.74 -6.82 -7.22
C LYS A 109 24.13 -6.35 -7.64
N THR A 110 24.43 -6.46 -8.93
CA THR A 110 25.66 -5.96 -9.52
C THR A 110 25.53 -4.47 -9.89
N GLU A 111 26.65 -3.79 -10.13
CA GLU A 111 26.69 -2.40 -10.61
C GLU A 111 25.94 -2.21 -11.94
N GLU A 112 25.89 -3.25 -12.78
CA GLU A 112 25.15 -3.25 -14.04
C GLU A 112 23.64 -3.48 -13.87
N GLY A 113 23.15 -3.61 -12.62
CA GLY A 113 21.73 -3.85 -12.33
C GLY A 113 21.27 -5.31 -12.52
N LYS A 114 22.18 -6.22 -12.83
CA LYS A 114 21.94 -7.67 -12.85
C LYS A 114 21.88 -8.22 -11.44
N LEU A 115 21.33 -9.43 -11.28
CA LEU A 115 21.42 -10.18 -10.02
C LEU A 115 22.36 -11.37 -10.21
N ARG A 116 23.23 -11.60 -9.23
CA ARG A 116 24.06 -12.80 -9.12
C ARG A 116 23.56 -13.64 -7.96
N GLY A 117 23.16 -14.86 -8.26
CA GLY A 117 22.68 -15.81 -7.27
C GLY A 117 23.74 -16.79 -6.80
N GLU A 118 23.57 -17.30 -5.59
CA GLU A 118 24.40 -18.33 -4.98
C GLU A 118 23.75 -19.73 -5.09
N ALA A 119 24.61 -20.74 -5.17
CA ALA A 119 24.19 -22.14 -5.05
C ALA A 119 23.51 -22.39 -3.67
N PRO A 120 22.63 -23.40 -3.54
CA PRO A 120 22.24 -24.32 -4.62
C PRO A 120 21.01 -23.86 -5.42
N PHE A 121 20.28 -22.82 -4.99
CA PHE A 121 18.94 -22.53 -5.54
C PHE A 121 18.97 -21.53 -6.71
N PHE A 122 19.74 -20.45 -6.58
CA PHE A 122 19.71 -19.33 -7.53
C PHE A 122 21.05 -19.12 -8.23
N GLU A 123 21.91 -20.15 -8.27
CA GLU A 123 23.21 -20.04 -8.90
C GLU A 123 23.10 -19.55 -10.33
N GLY A 124 23.74 -18.39 -10.60
CA GLY A 124 23.81 -17.83 -11.94
C GLY A 124 23.63 -16.33 -12.00
N ILE A 125 23.52 -15.84 -13.22
CA ILE A 125 23.31 -14.44 -13.56
C ILE A 125 21.89 -14.23 -14.08
N TRP A 126 21.21 -13.27 -13.50
CA TRP A 126 19.82 -12.93 -13.75
C TRP A 126 19.72 -11.52 -14.30
N ILE A 127 19.00 -11.33 -15.38
CA ILE A 127 18.78 -10.01 -15.98
C ILE A 127 17.32 -9.62 -15.93
N ILE A 128 17.05 -8.30 -15.86
CA ILE A 128 15.70 -7.78 -15.95
C ILE A 128 15.17 -8.05 -17.36
N LYS A 129 13.99 -8.66 -17.43
CA LYS A 129 13.21 -8.71 -18.66
C LYS A 129 12.26 -7.53 -18.69
N GLU A 130 12.52 -6.59 -19.55
CA GLU A 130 11.56 -5.54 -19.88
C GLU A 130 10.38 -6.17 -20.63
N LYS A 131 9.15 -5.80 -20.19
CA LYS A 131 7.91 -6.21 -20.84
C LYS A 131 7.61 -5.30 -22.01
#